data_3e9a8bbc75af011a92e589c90d06d7fc
#
_entry.id   3e9a8bbc75af011a92e589c90d06d7fc
#
_cell.length_a   1.000
_cell.length_b   1.000
_cell.length_c   1.000
_cell.angle_alpha   90.00
_cell.angle_beta   90.00
_cell.angle_gamma   90.00
#
_symmetry.space_group_name_H-M   'P 1'
#
loop_
_entity.id
_entity.type
_entity.pdbx_description
1 polymer ?
#
loop_
_entity_poly.entity_id
_entity_poly.type
_entity_poly.pdbx_seq_one_letter_code
_entity_poly.pdbx_strand_id
1 'polypeptide(L)'
;GPRLAALKEDGMTLCAAVQMDPMDGINIGGDSSFALMLKALERGYTLYHYDVRGLTWEAGRLTTRAHPVLDVKREAGAHYRFGDPVTIDLGRDVDVVLMRQDPPFHLGYISSALLLDRLKGTTLVANDPREVVNAPEKMFVLDYAQYMPPTLVARHLDDLREFQKKHGSVVVKPLHGNGGKAIFRIDKHGTNLSALSEVFDQTWPEPHMVQPFLPEVSEGDKRIVLVDGEFAGAINRFPGEGEFRSNLAQGGHAEATTLTAREEEICA
;
A
#
# COMPACT_ATOMS: atom_id res chain seq x y z
N GLY A 1 -11.94 20.59 1.09
CA GLY A 1 -11.73 21.99 0.73
C GLY A 1 -13.02 22.68 0.32
N PRO A 2 -13.05 24.01 0.15
CA PRO A 2 -14.29 24.76 -0.13
C PRO A 2 -15.02 24.29 -1.39
N ARG A 3 -14.31 23.81 -2.41
CA ARG A 3 -14.90 23.29 -3.66
C ARG A 3 -15.69 21.99 -3.42
N LEU A 4 -15.19 21.08 -2.60
CA LEU A 4 -15.89 19.83 -2.23
C LEU A 4 -17.17 20.09 -1.42
N ALA A 5 -17.18 21.11 -0.58
CA ALA A 5 -18.38 21.51 0.16
C ALA A 5 -19.46 22.09 -0.77
N ALA A 6 -19.07 22.96 -1.70
CA ALA A 6 -19.97 23.53 -2.70
C ALA A 6 -20.58 22.46 -3.62
N LEU A 7 -19.80 21.46 -4.05
CA LEU A 7 -20.28 20.37 -4.90
C LEU A 7 -21.37 19.50 -4.25
N LYS A 8 -21.37 19.38 -2.91
CA LYS A 8 -22.41 18.65 -2.17
C LYS A 8 -23.76 19.41 -2.13
N GLU A 9 -23.70 20.72 -2.17
CA GLU A 9 -24.91 21.57 -2.12
C GLU A 9 -25.59 21.71 -3.49
N ASP A 10 -24.81 21.68 -4.58
CA ASP A 10 -25.32 21.96 -5.95
C ASP A 10 -25.69 20.71 -6.76
N GLY A 11 -25.60 19.50 -6.21
CA GLY A 11 -25.89 18.25 -6.95
C GLY A 11 -24.94 17.99 -8.12
N MET A 12 -23.76 18.63 -8.14
CA MET A 12 -22.75 18.48 -9.19
C MET A 12 -22.04 17.13 -9.07
N THR A 13 -21.78 16.52 -10.20
CA THR A 13 -21.04 15.27 -10.30
C THR A 13 -19.55 15.49 -10.02
N LEU A 14 -18.98 14.70 -9.10
CA LEU A 14 -17.55 14.75 -8.80
C LEU A 14 -16.72 14.23 -9.98
N CYS A 15 -15.58 14.87 -10.20
CA CYS A 15 -14.55 14.42 -11.13
C CYS A 15 -13.35 13.86 -10.34
N ALA A 16 -13.03 12.60 -10.53
CA ALA A 16 -11.92 11.93 -9.85
C ALA A 16 -10.88 11.40 -10.84
N ALA A 17 -9.61 11.47 -10.46
CA ALA A 17 -8.52 10.84 -11.20
C ALA A 17 -7.85 9.77 -10.33
N VAL A 18 -7.64 8.58 -10.87
CA VAL A 18 -6.99 7.47 -10.18
C VAL A 18 -5.59 7.29 -10.71
N GLN A 19 -4.59 7.57 -9.85
CA GLN A 19 -3.19 7.24 -10.10
C GLN A 19 -2.96 5.81 -9.68
N MET A 20 -2.84 4.89 -10.64
CA MET A 20 -2.65 3.47 -10.36
C MET A 20 -1.90 2.77 -11.50
N ASP A 21 -1.48 1.55 -11.24
CA ASP A 21 -0.85 0.69 -12.24
C ASP A 21 -1.82 0.31 -13.36
N PRO A 22 -1.30 -0.19 -14.50
CA PRO A 22 -2.13 -0.55 -15.65
C PRO A 22 -3.22 -1.56 -15.30
N MET A 23 -4.42 -1.33 -15.80
CA MET A 23 -5.62 -2.14 -15.54
C MET A 23 -5.50 -3.61 -15.98
N ASP A 24 -4.65 -3.90 -16.97
CA ASP A 24 -4.49 -5.27 -17.48
C ASP A 24 -3.93 -6.27 -16.46
N GLY A 25 -3.17 -5.78 -15.48
CA GLY A 25 -2.49 -6.60 -14.47
C GLY A 25 -3.23 -6.76 -13.16
N ILE A 26 -4.39 -6.15 -12.98
CA ILE A 26 -5.08 -6.14 -11.68
C ILE A 26 -5.89 -7.41 -11.42
N ASN A 27 -6.01 -7.77 -10.13
CA ASN A 27 -6.94 -8.82 -9.70
C ASN A 27 -8.33 -8.21 -9.46
N ILE A 28 -9.21 -8.27 -10.45
CA ILE A 28 -10.57 -7.70 -10.37
C ILE A 28 -11.42 -8.23 -9.21
N GLY A 29 -11.07 -9.38 -8.65
CA GLY A 29 -11.77 -9.98 -7.50
C GLY A 29 -11.38 -9.34 -6.15
N GLY A 30 -10.11 -8.88 -6.02
CA GLY A 30 -9.54 -8.42 -4.74
C GLY A 30 -8.92 -7.03 -4.76
N ASP A 31 -8.86 -6.35 -5.91
CA ASP A 31 -8.24 -5.03 -6.00
C ASP A 31 -9.16 -3.93 -5.46
N SER A 32 -8.65 -3.19 -4.46
CA SER A 32 -9.41 -2.10 -3.81
C SER A 32 -9.56 -0.89 -4.72
N SER A 33 -8.59 -0.59 -5.58
CA SER A 33 -8.67 0.53 -6.52
C SER A 33 -9.75 0.29 -7.55
N PHE A 34 -9.83 -0.95 -8.05
CA PHE A 34 -10.92 -1.37 -8.93
C PHE A 34 -12.30 -1.26 -8.26
N ALA A 35 -12.42 -1.66 -6.99
CA ALA A 35 -13.67 -1.52 -6.24
C ALA A 35 -14.07 -0.04 -6.07
N LEU A 36 -13.10 0.86 -5.83
CA LEU A 36 -13.35 2.31 -5.76
C LEU A 36 -13.82 2.86 -7.12
N MET A 37 -13.22 2.41 -8.23
CA MET A 37 -13.61 2.82 -9.58
C MET A 37 -15.05 2.38 -9.91
N LEU A 38 -15.41 1.12 -9.61
CA LEU A 38 -16.78 0.62 -9.73
C LEU A 38 -17.76 1.52 -8.97
N LYS A 39 -17.45 1.84 -7.72
CA LYS A 39 -18.32 2.66 -6.88
C LYS A 39 -18.39 4.12 -7.35
N ALA A 40 -17.32 4.66 -7.88
CA ALA A 40 -17.29 6.00 -8.45
C ALA A 40 -18.22 6.12 -9.68
N LEU A 41 -18.13 5.16 -10.61
CA LEU A 41 -19.03 5.15 -11.78
C LEU A 41 -20.49 4.90 -11.40
N GLU A 42 -20.75 3.98 -10.43
CA GLU A 42 -22.10 3.75 -9.90
C GLU A 42 -22.73 5.04 -9.33
N ARG A 43 -21.89 5.90 -8.73
CA ARG A 43 -22.31 7.22 -8.23
C ARG A 43 -22.39 8.31 -9.30
N GLY A 44 -22.12 7.97 -10.55
CA GLY A 44 -22.16 8.89 -11.68
C GLY A 44 -20.96 9.84 -11.75
N TYR A 45 -19.84 9.54 -11.08
CA TYR A 45 -18.65 10.39 -11.13
C TYR A 45 -17.98 10.32 -12.50
N THR A 46 -17.43 11.45 -12.95
CA THR A 46 -16.46 11.45 -14.05
C THR A 46 -15.15 10.89 -13.53
N LEU A 47 -14.59 9.92 -14.23
CA LEU A 47 -13.42 9.19 -13.75
C LEU A 47 -12.33 9.17 -14.82
N TYR A 48 -11.10 9.45 -14.38
CA TYR A 48 -9.88 9.31 -15.18
C TYR A 48 -8.94 8.30 -14.56
N HIS A 49 -8.26 7.53 -15.39
CA HIS A 49 -7.16 6.66 -15.01
C HIS A 49 -5.85 7.19 -15.60
N TYR A 50 -4.78 7.19 -14.82
CA TYR A 50 -3.45 7.50 -15.30
C TYR A 50 -2.36 6.73 -14.55
N ASP A 51 -1.29 6.42 -15.26
CA ASP A 51 -0.06 5.85 -14.70
C ASP A 51 0.82 6.98 -14.12
N VAL A 52 1.52 6.70 -13.02
CA VAL A 52 2.42 7.65 -12.36
C VAL A 52 3.45 8.28 -13.29
N ARG A 53 3.88 7.57 -14.34
CA ARG A 53 4.80 8.08 -15.37
C ARG A 53 4.23 9.19 -16.22
N GLY A 54 2.90 9.36 -16.19
CA GLY A 54 2.22 10.45 -16.89
C GLY A 54 2.30 11.81 -16.19
N LEU A 55 2.71 11.86 -14.91
CA LEU A 55 2.82 13.12 -14.17
C LEU A 55 3.84 14.07 -14.78
N THR A 56 3.41 15.29 -15.01
CA THR A 56 4.25 16.37 -15.54
C THR A 56 4.01 17.66 -14.74
N TRP A 57 5.08 18.23 -14.19
CA TRP A 57 5.01 19.54 -13.54
C TRP A 57 5.70 20.58 -14.41
N GLU A 58 4.98 21.64 -14.76
CA GLU A 58 5.48 22.74 -15.55
C GLU A 58 4.83 24.06 -15.11
N ALA A 59 5.64 25.08 -14.85
CA ALA A 59 5.19 26.44 -14.54
C ALA A 59 4.07 26.51 -13.47
N GLY A 60 4.19 25.73 -12.39
CA GLY A 60 3.21 25.73 -11.30
C GLY A 60 1.98 24.86 -11.54
N ARG A 61 1.90 24.14 -12.66
CA ARG A 61 0.79 23.24 -13.00
C ARG A 61 1.25 21.79 -12.95
N LEU A 62 0.42 20.93 -12.36
CA LEU A 62 0.61 19.50 -12.36
C LEU A 62 -0.42 18.88 -13.33
N THR A 63 0.07 18.36 -14.43
CA THR A 63 -0.75 17.74 -15.48
C THR A 63 -0.43 16.26 -15.61
N THR A 64 -1.31 15.51 -16.23
CA THR A 64 -1.06 14.13 -16.58
C THR A 64 -1.78 13.75 -17.87
N ARG A 65 -1.22 12.74 -18.58
CA ARG A 65 -1.92 12.10 -19.68
C ARG A 65 -2.79 10.98 -19.10
N ALA A 66 -4.11 11.15 -19.18
CA ALA A 66 -5.08 10.27 -18.54
C ALA A 66 -6.09 9.75 -19.56
N HIS A 67 -6.63 8.57 -19.28
CA HIS A 67 -7.73 7.99 -20.02
C HIS A 67 -9.06 8.24 -19.28
N PRO A 68 -10.08 8.81 -19.95
CA PRO A 68 -11.44 8.75 -19.42
C PRO A 68 -11.86 7.29 -19.21
N VAL A 69 -12.38 6.98 -18.02
CA VAL A 69 -12.89 5.64 -17.72
C VAL A 69 -14.36 5.61 -18.11
N LEU A 70 -14.66 4.91 -19.19
CA LEU A 70 -16.01 4.83 -19.75
C LEU A 70 -16.83 3.71 -19.12
N ASP A 71 -16.18 2.65 -18.67
CA ASP A 71 -16.83 1.51 -18.04
C ASP A 71 -15.82 0.70 -17.22
N VAL A 72 -16.26 0.13 -16.08
CA VAL A 72 -15.59 -0.93 -15.34
C VAL A 72 -16.61 -1.94 -14.85
N LYS A 73 -16.28 -3.25 -14.96
CA LYS A 73 -17.14 -4.35 -14.56
C LYS A 73 -16.33 -5.57 -14.16
N ARG A 74 -16.88 -6.42 -13.28
CA ARG A 74 -16.21 -7.64 -12.84
C ARG A 74 -16.35 -8.77 -13.88
N GLU A 75 -15.77 -8.57 -15.07
CA GLU A 75 -15.78 -9.51 -16.18
C GLU A 75 -14.35 -9.72 -16.68
N ALA A 76 -13.81 -10.92 -16.53
CA ALA A 76 -12.45 -11.23 -16.93
C ALA A 76 -12.25 -11.00 -18.45
N GLY A 77 -11.18 -10.31 -18.83
CA GLY A 77 -10.86 -9.96 -20.21
C GLY A 77 -11.66 -8.79 -20.79
N ALA A 78 -12.67 -8.27 -20.07
CA ALA A 78 -13.47 -7.11 -20.49
C ALA A 78 -13.81 -6.22 -19.29
N HIS A 79 -12.92 -6.14 -18.30
CA HIS A 79 -13.19 -5.51 -17.01
C HIS A 79 -13.10 -3.98 -17.02
N TYR A 80 -12.62 -3.36 -18.08
CA TYR A 80 -12.60 -1.91 -18.23
C TYR A 80 -12.73 -1.48 -19.71
N ARG A 81 -13.14 -0.25 -19.92
CA ARG A 81 -13.14 0.42 -21.22
C ARG A 81 -12.73 1.88 -21.03
N PHE A 82 -11.68 2.27 -21.73
CA PHE A 82 -11.15 3.62 -21.73
C PHE A 82 -11.58 4.41 -22.97
N GLY A 83 -11.68 5.73 -22.82
CA GLY A 83 -11.71 6.67 -23.93
C GLY A 83 -10.30 7.02 -24.41
N ASP A 84 -10.23 7.84 -25.45
CA ASP A 84 -8.97 8.34 -25.97
C ASP A 84 -8.22 9.14 -24.89
N PRO A 85 -6.87 9.03 -24.82
CA PRO A 85 -6.10 9.73 -23.80
C PRO A 85 -6.17 11.25 -24.00
N VAL A 86 -6.36 11.96 -22.90
CA VAL A 86 -6.40 13.42 -22.83
C VAL A 86 -5.39 13.93 -21.82
N THR A 87 -4.89 15.15 -22.03
CA THR A 87 -4.10 15.83 -21.00
C THR A 87 -5.04 16.58 -20.07
N ILE A 88 -4.97 16.30 -18.76
CA ILE A 88 -5.75 16.98 -17.74
C ILE A 88 -4.84 17.72 -16.76
N ASP A 89 -5.30 18.82 -16.22
CA ASP A 89 -4.68 19.57 -15.14
C ASP A 89 -5.27 19.10 -13.80
N LEU A 90 -4.47 18.39 -12.99
CA LEU A 90 -4.94 17.82 -11.75
C LEU A 90 -5.38 18.86 -10.71
N GLY A 91 -4.92 20.12 -10.85
CA GLY A 91 -5.33 21.20 -9.97
C GLY A 91 -6.61 21.95 -10.40
N ARG A 92 -7.09 21.71 -11.64
CA ARG A 92 -8.21 22.45 -12.22
C ARG A 92 -9.36 21.56 -12.69
N ASP A 93 -9.02 20.42 -13.28
CA ASP A 93 -9.98 19.59 -14.02
C ASP A 93 -10.56 18.46 -13.16
N VAL A 94 -9.98 18.20 -11.96
CA VAL A 94 -10.46 17.15 -11.05
C VAL A 94 -10.65 17.66 -9.62
N ASP A 95 -11.59 17.08 -8.93
CA ASP A 95 -11.90 17.38 -7.53
C ASP A 95 -11.11 16.50 -6.55
N VAL A 96 -10.83 15.27 -6.97
CA VAL A 96 -10.14 14.26 -6.16
C VAL A 96 -9.12 13.50 -6.98
N VAL A 97 -7.92 13.33 -6.45
CA VAL A 97 -6.92 12.36 -6.92
C VAL A 97 -6.86 11.20 -5.93
N LEU A 98 -7.09 10.00 -6.40
CA LEU A 98 -6.86 8.78 -5.63
C LEU A 98 -5.44 8.29 -5.91
N MET A 99 -4.55 8.39 -4.93
CA MET A 99 -3.18 7.90 -5.01
C MET A 99 -3.16 6.40 -4.70
N ARG A 100 -3.25 5.58 -5.74
CA ARG A 100 -3.44 4.14 -5.66
C ARG A 100 -2.38 3.30 -6.37
N GLN A 101 -1.26 3.90 -6.79
CA GLN A 101 -0.14 3.16 -7.36
C GLN A 101 0.41 2.14 -6.36
N ASP A 102 0.78 0.97 -6.85
CA ASP A 102 1.38 -0.06 -6.03
C ASP A 102 2.86 0.27 -5.68
N PRO A 103 3.39 -0.31 -4.59
CA PRO A 103 4.82 -0.29 -4.33
C PRO A 103 5.63 -0.87 -5.51
N PRO A 104 6.96 -0.62 -5.59
CA PRO A 104 7.85 -0.41 -4.44
C PRO A 104 7.88 1.05 -3.95
N PHE A 105 8.04 1.22 -2.63
CA PHE A 105 8.23 2.52 -2.00
C PHE A 105 9.69 2.95 -2.15
N HIS A 106 10.00 3.62 -3.24
CA HIS A 106 11.32 4.09 -3.63
C HIS A 106 11.29 5.58 -4.00
N LEU A 107 12.41 6.18 -4.37
CA LEU A 107 12.48 7.60 -4.71
C LEU A 107 11.46 8.03 -5.77
N GLY A 108 11.17 7.19 -6.77
CA GLY A 108 10.13 7.47 -7.76
C GLY A 108 8.73 7.57 -7.15
N TYR A 109 8.41 6.68 -6.21
CA TYR A 109 7.14 6.71 -5.45
C TYR A 109 7.07 7.99 -4.60
N ILE A 110 8.11 8.29 -3.85
CA ILE A 110 8.21 9.49 -3.01
C ILE A 110 8.10 10.76 -3.87
N SER A 111 8.79 10.79 -5.01
CA SER A 111 8.75 11.95 -5.93
C SER A 111 7.35 12.19 -6.47
N SER A 112 6.61 11.15 -6.82
CA SER A 112 5.21 11.29 -7.27
C SER A 112 4.31 11.80 -6.16
N ALA A 113 4.47 11.31 -4.93
CA ALA A 113 3.74 11.81 -3.77
C ALA A 113 4.02 13.29 -3.53
N LEU A 114 5.29 13.72 -3.58
CA LEU A 114 5.68 15.13 -3.42
C LEU A 114 5.18 16.04 -4.56
N LEU A 115 5.01 15.50 -5.77
CA LEU A 115 4.34 16.23 -6.86
C LEU A 115 2.84 16.39 -6.55
N LEU A 116 2.16 15.35 -6.10
CA LEU A 116 0.74 15.42 -5.71
C LEU A 116 0.52 16.36 -4.52
N ASP A 117 1.47 16.48 -3.59
CA ASP A 117 1.37 17.45 -2.47
C ASP A 117 1.25 18.92 -2.97
N ARG A 118 1.70 19.21 -4.20
CA ARG A 118 1.52 20.54 -4.81
C ARG A 118 0.08 20.89 -5.11
N LEU A 119 -0.82 19.92 -5.09
CA LEU A 119 -2.26 20.11 -5.27
C LEU A 119 -2.96 20.57 -3.98
N LYS A 120 -2.23 20.64 -2.85
CA LYS A 120 -2.79 21.06 -1.56
C LYS A 120 -3.49 22.41 -1.65
N GLY A 121 -4.76 22.43 -1.25
CA GLY A 121 -5.60 23.64 -1.31
C GLY A 121 -6.42 23.78 -2.61
N THR A 122 -6.13 23.03 -3.66
CA THR A 122 -6.90 23.02 -4.92
C THR A 122 -7.68 21.73 -5.11
N THR A 123 -7.02 20.60 -5.03
CA THR A 123 -7.60 19.27 -5.26
C THR A 123 -7.36 18.38 -4.04
N LEU A 124 -8.35 17.61 -3.64
CA LEU A 124 -8.18 16.61 -2.60
C LEU A 124 -7.32 15.46 -3.14
N VAL A 125 -6.26 15.09 -2.44
CA VAL A 125 -5.50 13.88 -2.73
C VAL A 125 -5.70 12.88 -1.59
N ALA A 126 -6.19 11.71 -1.89
CA ALA A 126 -6.37 10.61 -0.96
C ALA A 126 -5.51 9.40 -1.43
N ASN A 127 -4.62 8.87 -0.56
CA ASN A 127 -4.27 9.35 0.77
C ASN A 127 -3.48 10.68 0.70
N ASP A 128 -3.35 11.38 1.87
CA ASP A 128 -2.52 12.59 1.94
C ASP A 128 -1.08 12.26 1.54
N PRO A 129 -0.51 12.93 0.52
CA PRO A 129 0.80 12.57 0.00
C PRO A 129 1.95 12.71 1.01
N ARG A 130 1.87 13.64 1.93
CA ARG A 130 2.87 13.83 2.99
C ARG A 130 2.83 12.69 3.99
N GLU A 131 1.62 12.31 4.39
CA GLU A 131 1.46 11.21 5.32
C GLU A 131 1.88 9.87 4.69
N VAL A 132 1.64 9.68 3.41
CA VAL A 132 2.16 8.53 2.66
C VAL A 132 3.69 8.47 2.71
N VAL A 133 4.37 9.63 2.55
CA VAL A 133 5.85 9.71 2.64
C VAL A 133 6.33 9.53 4.08
N ASN A 134 5.62 10.11 5.06
CA ASN A 134 6.02 10.13 6.47
C ASN A 134 5.68 8.84 7.23
N ALA A 135 4.76 8.03 6.73
CA ALA A 135 4.31 6.79 7.37
C ALA A 135 4.56 5.52 6.53
N PRO A 136 5.83 5.24 6.12
CA PRO A 136 6.13 3.96 5.47
C PRO A 136 5.81 2.79 6.41
N GLU A 137 5.17 1.75 5.90
CA GLU A 137 4.58 0.63 6.65
C GLU A 137 5.43 0.13 7.82
N LYS A 138 6.72 -0.21 7.55
CA LYS A 138 7.60 -0.80 8.57
C LYS A 138 8.33 0.23 9.46
N MET A 139 8.28 1.51 9.11
CA MET A 139 8.82 2.57 9.96
C MET A 139 7.75 3.15 10.87
N PHE A 140 6.56 3.41 10.34
CA PHE A 140 5.42 3.94 11.10
C PHE A 140 5.05 3.06 12.30
N VAL A 141 5.12 1.72 12.16
CA VAL A 141 4.79 0.80 13.25
C VAL A 141 5.72 0.91 14.45
N LEU A 142 6.92 1.50 14.31
CA LEU A 142 7.88 1.67 15.43
C LEU A 142 7.34 2.59 16.53
N ASP A 143 6.40 3.49 16.20
CA ASP A 143 5.71 4.33 17.17
C ASP A 143 4.78 3.51 18.09
N TYR A 144 4.49 2.28 17.72
CA TYR A 144 3.61 1.33 18.42
C TYR A 144 4.37 0.11 18.95
N ALA A 145 5.61 0.30 19.40
CA ALA A 145 6.50 -0.77 19.84
C ALA A 145 5.89 -1.67 20.95
N GLN A 146 4.95 -1.13 21.76
CA GLN A 146 4.23 -1.87 22.81
C GLN A 146 3.31 -2.97 22.25
N TYR A 147 2.96 -2.91 20.96
CA TYR A 147 2.13 -3.91 20.27
C TYR A 147 2.93 -4.83 19.35
N MET A 148 4.24 -4.66 19.31
CA MET A 148 5.13 -5.39 18.42
C MET A 148 5.95 -6.45 19.15
N PRO A 149 6.38 -7.52 18.47
CA PRO A 149 7.47 -8.34 18.97
C PRO A 149 8.77 -7.52 19.06
N PRO A 150 9.79 -7.96 19.81
CA PRO A 150 11.10 -7.32 19.78
C PRO A 150 11.53 -7.04 18.33
N THR A 151 11.92 -5.81 18.05
CA THR A 151 12.20 -5.36 16.68
C THR A 151 13.55 -4.64 16.65
N LEU A 152 14.39 -5.03 15.70
CA LEU A 152 15.62 -4.34 15.33
C LEU A 152 15.45 -3.75 13.93
N VAL A 153 15.86 -2.50 13.74
CA VAL A 153 16.07 -1.90 12.43
C VAL A 153 17.54 -1.52 12.32
N ALA A 154 18.30 -2.27 11.57
CA ALA A 154 19.74 -2.12 11.43
C ALA A 154 20.22 -2.60 10.06
N ARG A 155 21.45 -2.22 9.72
CA ARG A 155 22.13 -2.65 8.49
C ARG A 155 23.41 -3.42 8.78
N HIS A 156 24.07 -3.09 9.89
CA HIS A 156 25.35 -3.68 10.23
C HIS A 156 25.20 -5.15 10.63
N LEU A 157 25.98 -6.03 10.00
CA LEU A 157 25.86 -7.48 10.19
C LEU A 157 26.05 -7.93 11.66
N ASP A 158 26.90 -7.24 12.42
CA ASP A 158 27.13 -7.61 13.82
C ASP A 158 25.91 -7.32 14.69
N ASP A 159 25.17 -6.23 14.44
CA ASP A 159 23.91 -5.94 15.12
C ASP A 159 22.84 -7.01 14.83
N LEU A 160 22.76 -7.46 13.56
CA LEU A 160 21.87 -8.55 13.16
C LEU A 160 22.24 -9.87 13.85
N ARG A 161 23.55 -10.18 13.97
CA ARG A 161 24.05 -11.38 14.66
C ARG A 161 23.76 -11.36 16.15
N GLU A 162 23.95 -10.23 16.80
CA GLU A 162 23.66 -10.07 18.22
C GLU A 162 22.16 -10.25 18.50
N PHE A 163 21.32 -9.62 17.68
CA PHE A 163 19.88 -9.78 17.80
C PHE A 163 19.44 -11.23 17.56
N GLN A 164 19.98 -11.88 16.53
CA GLN A 164 19.69 -13.28 16.21
C GLN A 164 20.14 -14.22 17.37
N LYS A 165 21.33 -14.03 17.94
CA LYS A 165 21.80 -14.81 19.08
C LYS A 165 20.89 -14.65 20.31
N LYS A 166 20.40 -13.45 20.55
CA LYS A 166 19.50 -13.13 21.67
C LYS A 166 18.12 -13.76 21.52
N HIS A 167 17.59 -13.83 20.30
CA HIS A 167 16.21 -14.22 20.05
C HIS A 167 16.03 -15.58 19.35
N GLY A 168 17.12 -16.25 18.96
CA GLY A 168 17.06 -17.54 18.26
C GLY A 168 16.68 -17.40 16.79
N SER A 169 15.65 -18.08 16.33
CA SER A 169 15.19 -17.92 14.95
C SER A 169 14.57 -16.55 14.73
N VAL A 170 14.97 -15.88 13.65
CA VAL A 170 14.50 -14.53 13.30
C VAL A 170 14.01 -14.47 11.86
N VAL A 171 13.23 -13.44 11.56
CA VAL A 171 12.80 -13.08 10.21
C VAL A 171 13.45 -11.76 9.85
N VAL A 172 14.11 -11.71 8.69
CA VAL A 172 14.74 -10.52 8.12
C VAL A 172 13.89 -10.04 6.95
N LYS A 173 13.57 -8.74 6.92
CA LYS A 173 12.67 -8.14 5.95
C LYS A 173 13.30 -6.87 5.37
N PRO A 174 13.23 -6.61 4.06
CA PRO A 174 13.57 -5.30 3.53
C PRO A 174 12.58 -4.26 4.05
N LEU A 175 13.07 -3.07 4.40
CA LEU A 175 12.27 -2.06 5.08
C LEU A 175 11.10 -1.57 4.22
N HIS A 176 11.32 -1.38 2.93
CA HIS A 176 10.32 -0.91 1.96
C HIS A 176 9.78 -2.02 1.05
N GLY A 177 10.01 -3.29 1.39
CA GLY A 177 9.43 -4.44 0.69
C GLY A 177 7.93 -4.60 0.94
N ASN A 178 7.23 -5.20 -0.01
CA ASN A 178 5.78 -5.44 0.03
C ASN A 178 5.41 -6.86 -0.41
N GLY A 179 4.19 -7.27 -0.16
CA GLY A 179 3.62 -8.54 -0.64
C GLY A 179 4.35 -9.81 -0.18
N GLY A 180 5.08 -9.75 0.93
CA GLY A 180 5.87 -10.88 1.44
C GLY A 180 7.15 -11.19 0.65
N LYS A 181 7.52 -10.34 -0.32
CA LYS A 181 8.75 -10.52 -1.12
C LYS A 181 10.00 -10.28 -0.26
N ALA A 182 11.05 -11.09 -0.51
CA ALA A 182 12.34 -10.99 0.16
C ALA A 182 12.26 -11.04 1.71
N ILE A 183 11.30 -11.78 2.25
CA ILE A 183 11.24 -12.10 3.68
C ILE A 183 11.94 -13.43 3.88
N PHE A 184 12.99 -13.43 4.72
CA PHE A 184 13.81 -14.61 4.99
C PHE A 184 13.74 -15.00 6.46
N ARG A 185 13.56 -16.28 6.69
CA ARG A 185 13.71 -16.88 8.01
C ARG A 185 15.16 -17.36 8.18
N ILE A 186 15.80 -16.92 9.24
CA ILE A 186 17.12 -17.38 9.70
C ILE A 186 16.90 -18.28 10.91
N ASP A 187 17.52 -19.43 10.90
CA ASP A 187 17.41 -20.38 12.00
C ASP A 187 18.15 -19.92 13.27
N LYS A 188 17.97 -20.66 14.35
CA LYS A 188 18.60 -20.38 15.66
C LYS A 188 20.14 -20.43 15.64
N HIS A 189 20.73 -20.98 14.60
CA HIS A 189 22.20 -21.06 14.44
C HIS A 189 22.75 -19.91 13.61
N GLY A 190 21.87 -19.06 13.03
CA GLY A 190 22.26 -17.96 12.18
C GLY A 190 22.73 -18.38 10.79
N THR A 191 22.33 -19.58 10.33
CA THR A 191 22.72 -20.12 9.03
C THR A 191 22.34 -19.13 7.92
N ASN A 192 23.28 -18.85 7.02
CA ASN A 192 23.14 -17.94 5.89
C ASN A 192 22.93 -16.44 6.21
N LEU A 193 22.97 -16.01 7.47
CA LEU A 193 22.74 -14.60 7.83
C LEU A 193 23.75 -13.66 7.15
N SER A 194 25.04 -14.06 7.08
CA SER A 194 26.08 -13.26 6.43
C SER A 194 25.82 -13.13 4.91
N ALA A 195 25.54 -14.26 4.25
CA ALA A 195 25.23 -14.24 2.82
C ALA A 195 23.97 -13.43 2.50
N LEU A 196 22.95 -13.51 3.36
CA LEU A 196 21.74 -12.70 3.23
C LEU A 196 22.05 -11.21 3.38
N SER A 197 22.87 -10.83 4.37
CA SER A 197 23.30 -9.45 4.57
C SER A 197 24.03 -8.90 3.35
N GLU A 198 24.91 -9.67 2.73
CA GLU A 198 25.61 -9.28 1.48
C GLU A 198 24.64 -9.04 0.34
N VAL A 199 23.64 -9.92 0.15
CA VAL A 199 22.60 -9.76 -0.89
C VAL A 199 21.76 -8.51 -0.61
N PHE A 200 21.41 -8.29 0.63
CA PHE A 200 20.61 -7.11 1.02
C PHE A 200 21.40 -5.83 0.81
N ASP A 201 22.67 -5.78 1.18
CA ASP A 201 23.52 -4.61 0.99
C ASP A 201 23.70 -4.22 -0.49
N GLN A 202 23.68 -5.22 -1.37
CA GLN A 202 23.75 -5.00 -2.83
C GLN A 202 22.41 -4.56 -3.44
N THR A 203 21.30 -4.98 -2.84
CA THR A 203 19.96 -4.80 -3.42
C THR A 203 19.24 -3.58 -2.85
N TRP A 204 19.39 -3.32 -1.55
CA TRP A 204 18.71 -2.23 -0.84
C TRP A 204 19.70 -1.38 -0.05
N PRO A 205 19.73 -0.05 -0.25
CA PRO A 205 20.58 0.84 0.53
C PRO A 205 20.06 1.09 1.95
N GLU A 206 18.78 0.73 2.22
CA GLU A 206 18.12 0.97 3.50
C GLU A 206 18.49 -0.08 4.56
N PRO A 207 18.32 0.23 5.86
CA PRO A 207 18.37 -0.77 6.92
C PRO A 207 17.32 -1.88 6.70
N HIS A 208 17.51 -2.99 7.42
CA HIS A 208 16.58 -4.13 7.41
C HIS A 208 15.83 -4.20 8.74
N MET A 209 14.58 -4.64 8.70
CA MET A 209 13.82 -4.97 9.89
C MET A 209 14.04 -6.45 10.24
N VAL A 210 14.40 -6.71 11.51
CA VAL A 210 14.60 -8.05 12.05
C VAL A 210 13.71 -8.24 13.26
N GLN A 211 13.01 -9.37 13.31
CA GLN A 211 12.09 -9.73 14.39
C GLN A 211 12.25 -11.23 14.72
N PRO A 212 11.96 -11.68 15.95
CA PRO A 212 11.85 -13.10 16.23
C PRO A 212 10.85 -13.77 15.28
N PHE A 213 11.17 -14.99 14.86
CA PHE A 213 10.19 -15.81 14.16
C PHE A 213 9.09 -16.25 15.12
N LEU A 214 7.86 -15.94 14.82
CA LEU A 214 6.68 -16.33 15.58
C LEU A 214 6.06 -17.59 14.96
N PRO A 215 6.15 -18.77 15.62
CA PRO A 215 5.60 -20.02 15.09
C PRO A 215 4.09 -19.95 14.85
N GLU A 216 3.41 -19.11 15.62
CA GLU A 216 1.96 -18.87 15.56
C GLU A 216 1.48 -18.37 14.21
N VAL A 217 2.39 -17.92 13.33
CA VAL A 217 2.06 -17.56 11.94
C VAL A 217 1.40 -18.73 11.17
N SER A 218 1.64 -19.98 11.58
CA SER A 218 0.96 -21.16 11.04
C SER A 218 -0.55 -21.14 11.31
N GLU A 219 -0.99 -20.46 12.37
CA GLU A 219 -2.39 -20.25 12.74
C GLU A 219 -3.01 -19.05 12.01
N GLY A 220 -2.24 -18.41 11.15
CA GLY A 220 -2.61 -17.25 10.35
C GLY A 220 -2.12 -15.92 10.89
N ASP A 221 -2.29 -14.90 10.08
CA ASP A 221 -2.16 -13.50 10.47
C ASP A 221 -3.47 -12.75 10.19
N LYS A 222 -3.90 -11.94 11.14
CA LYS A 222 -5.14 -11.20 11.02
C LYS A 222 -4.91 -9.86 10.34
N ARG A 223 -5.74 -9.54 9.35
CA ARG A 223 -5.84 -8.20 8.76
C ARG A 223 -7.16 -7.57 9.17
N ILE A 224 -7.08 -6.44 9.84
CA ILE A 224 -8.23 -5.65 10.29
C ILE A 224 -8.32 -4.41 9.40
N VAL A 225 -9.53 -4.06 8.99
CA VAL A 225 -9.82 -2.87 8.18
C VAL A 225 -10.69 -1.94 8.99
N LEU A 226 -10.22 -0.70 9.13
CA LEU A 226 -10.96 0.40 9.75
C LEU A 226 -11.33 1.42 8.66
N VAL A 227 -12.51 2.02 8.79
CA VAL A 227 -12.97 3.14 7.96
C VAL A 227 -13.44 4.25 8.89
N ASP A 228 -12.83 5.42 8.81
CA ASP A 228 -13.06 6.54 9.74
C ASP A 228 -12.90 6.15 11.22
N GLY A 229 -11.93 5.26 11.52
CA GLY A 229 -11.73 4.73 12.87
C GLY A 229 -12.71 3.62 13.29
N GLU A 230 -13.71 3.32 12.48
CA GLU A 230 -14.71 2.28 12.78
C GLU A 230 -14.33 0.94 12.15
N PHE A 231 -14.56 -0.15 12.88
CA PHE A 231 -14.31 -1.51 12.39
C PHE A 231 -15.20 -1.83 11.18
N ALA A 232 -14.57 -2.07 10.04
CA ALA A 232 -15.26 -2.43 8.79
C ALA A 232 -15.23 -3.93 8.49
N GLY A 233 -14.23 -4.65 9.00
CA GLY A 233 -14.11 -6.09 8.82
C GLY A 233 -12.71 -6.61 9.12
N ALA A 234 -12.60 -7.93 9.29
CA ALA A 234 -11.32 -8.61 9.48
C ALA A 234 -11.27 -9.94 8.75
N ILE A 235 -10.09 -10.30 8.29
CA ILE A 235 -9.79 -11.62 7.73
C ILE A 235 -8.56 -12.21 8.43
N ASN A 236 -8.57 -13.51 8.68
CA ASN A 236 -7.39 -14.27 9.04
C ASN A 236 -6.79 -14.87 7.77
N ARG A 237 -5.49 -14.65 7.54
CA ARG A 237 -4.78 -15.13 6.35
C ARG A 237 -3.86 -16.26 6.77
N PHE A 238 -3.96 -17.39 6.10
CA PHE A 238 -3.18 -18.59 6.38
C PHE A 238 -2.09 -18.78 5.34
N PRO A 239 -0.89 -19.24 5.74
CA PRO A 239 0.17 -19.59 4.80
C PRO A 239 -0.27 -20.69 3.83
N GLY A 240 0.27 -20.66 2.61
CA GLY A 240 0.16 -21.77 1.67
C GLY A 240 1.02 -22.97 2.11
N GLU A 241 0.79 -24.12 1.50
CA GLU A 241 1.54 -25.35 1.80
C GLU A 241 3.05 -25.14 1.58
N GLY A 242 3.86 -25.49 2.58
CA GLY A 242 5.31 -25.30 2.54
C GLY A 242 5.80 -23.88 2.71
N GLU A 243 4.92 -22.90 2.94
CA GLU A 243 5.24 -21.50 3.13
C GLU A 243 5.02 -21.08 4.59
N PHE A 244 5.77 -20.07 5.04
CA PHE A 244 5.54 -19.44 6.35
C PHE A 244 4.95 -18.02 6.22
N ARG A 245 4.83 -17.50 4.99
CA ARG A 245 4.26 -16.19 4.71
C ARG A 245 2.77 -16.32 4.42
N SER A 246 1.93 -15.61 5.17
CA SER A 246 0.47 -15.65 5.04
C SER A 246 -0.06 -14.72 3.94
N ASN A 247 0.81 -14.06 3.18
CA ASN A 247 0.41 -13.14 2.12
C ASN A 247 -0.36 -13.88 1.01
N LEU A 248 -1.54 -13.40 0.66
CA LEU A 248 -2.37 -13.99 -0.40
C LEU A 248 -1.64 -14.09 -1.75
N ALA A 249 -0.75 -13.14 -2.03
CA ALA A 249 0.11 -13.15 -3.21
C ALA A 249 1.13 -14.31 -3.24
N GLN A 250 1.32 -15.01 -2.11
CA GLN A 250 2.22 -16.16 -1.95
C GLN A 250 1.44 -17.49 -1.84
N GLY A 251 0.21 -17.54 -2.33
CA GLY A 251 -0.61 -18.75 -2.31
C GLY A 251 -1.37 -19.00 -1.00
N GLY A 252 -1.39 -18.03 -0.09
CA GLY A 252 -2.21 -18.09 1.12
C GLY A 252 -3.71 -18.02 0.81
N HIS A 253 -4.54 -18.42 1.78
CA HIS A 253 -5.98 -18.24 1.73
C HIS A 253 -6.45 -17.38 2.91
N ALA A 254 -7.68 -16.87 2.86
CA ALA A 254 -8.23 -16.01 3.89
C ALA A 254 -9.63 -16.44 4.30
N GLU A 255 -9.92 -16.29 5.59
CA GLU A 255 -11.24 -16.54 6.17
C GLU A 255 -11.71 -15.31 6.95
N ALA A 256 -13.01 -15.03 6.92
CA ALA A 256 -13.58 -13.96 7.72
C ALA A 256 -13.40 -14.24 9.22
N THR A 257 -13.12 -13.21 10.00
CA THR A 257 -12.91 -13.33 11.46
C THR A 257 -13.44 -12.10 12.19
N THR A 258 -13.43 -12.16 13.52
CA THR A 258 -13.85 -11.08 14.42
C THR A 258 -12.67 -10.58 15.25
N LEU A 259 -12.83 -9.46 15.92
CA LEU A 259 -11.81 -8.93 16.83
C LEU A 259 -11.83 -9.65 18.18
N THR A 260 -10.67 -9.77 18.78
CA THR A 260 -10.49 -10.06 20.20
C THR A 260 -10.51 -8.74 20.99
N ALA A 261 -10.74 -8.81 22.31
CA ALA A 261 -10.69 -7.61 23.17
C ALA A 261 -9.35 -6.86 23.06
N ARG A 262 -8.23 -7.57 22.87
CA ARG A 262 -6.91 -6.94 22.66
C ARG A 262 -6.81 -6.21 21.33
N GLU A 263 -7.39 -6.77 20.28
CA GLU A 263 -7.42 -6.13 18.95
C GLU A 263 -8.36 -4.92 18.94
N GLU A 264 -9.46 -4.96 19.69
CA GLU A 264 -10.33 -3.79 19.87
C GLU A 264 -9.57 -2.65 20.55
N GLU A 265 -8.78 -2.94 21.60
CA GLU A 265 -7.90 -1.95 22.26
C GLU A 265 -6.88 -1.34 21.29
N ILE A 266 -6.30 -2.14 20.39
CA ILE A 266 -5.30 -1.67 19.41
C ILE A 266 -5.97 -0.80 18.33
N CYS A 267 -7.24 -1.07 18.01
CA CYS A 267 -7.99 -0.33 16.98
C CYS A 267 -8.57 1.00 17.49
N ALA A 268 -8.71 1.16 18.81
CA ALA A 268 -9.24 2.37 19.45
C ALA A 268 -8.19 3.48 19.54
#